data_7b8eb211e95631777aff0709e7347213
#
_entry.id   7b8eb211e95631777aff0709e7347213
#
_cell.length_a   1.000
_cell.length_b   1.000
_cell.length_c   1.000
_cell.angle_alpha   90.00
_cell.angle_beta   90.00
_cell.angle_gamma   90.00
#
_symmetry.space_group_name_H-M   'P 1'
#
loop_
_entity.id
_entity.type
_entity.pdbx_description
1 polymer ?
#
loop_
_entity_poly.entity_id
_entity_poly.type
_entity_poly.pdbx_seq_one_letter_code
_entity_poly.pdbx_strand_id
1 'polypeptide(L)'
;ASDYHTRSLASQAAGDLKTAFDLDIRGLLAMREYWGESDMADVQGKPVPLANTIFGDLQQITSNVRFQILPERCELTFDKDFRREMLISAALVRNGGSTELAQLPLSIVYPGSTGKVTEKKSTDTEGRTQTTVQRVQLDATAPELLVTLDMDALVSKDLDPAFVRPLLASLTVPEKRAVIEVRMPRVYLQAGEKNFGVAMADGGSALVLKEELTKRGFRFVEKESESDMVLRLTGNTREGGEANGFHTAYLDLSIAFSERRSGDVVYEGGKQSIKGVQLDYQRAGMDAYKKAGQDLRKEIIPALLDALL
;
A
#
# COMPACT_ATOMS: atom_id res chain seq x y z
N ALA A 1 -18.34 -13.09 37.45
CA ALA A 1 -17.53 -13.67 36.36
C ALA A 1 -18.33 -14.72 35.57
N SER A 2 -18.89 -15.73 36.24
CA SER A 2 -19.65 -16.81 35.57
C SER A 2 -20.82 -16.32 34.73
N ASP A 3 -21.59 -15.31 35.17
CA ASP A 3 -22.67 -14.71 34.39
C ASP A 3 -22.14 -14.03 33.11
N TYR A 4 -21.03 -13.30 33.23
CA TYR A 4 -20.39 -12.70 32.05
C TYR A 4 -19.98 -13.75 31.02
N HIS A 5 -19.36 -14.85 31.48
CA HIS A 5 -18.95 -15.93 30.60
C HIS A 5 -20.12 -16.64 29.92
N THR A 6 -21.20 -16.94 30.68
CA THR A 6 -22.42 -17.52 30.08
C THR A 6 -23.03 -16.65 29.00
N ARG A 7 -23.08 -15.34 29.21
CA ARG A 7 -23.54 -14.37 28.21
C ARG A 7 -22.58 -14.25 27.03
N SER A 8 -21.27 -14.35 27.28
CA SER A 8 -20.27 -14.40 26.20
C SER A 8 -20.52 -15.59 25.28
N LEU A 9 -20.71 -16.79 25.83
CA LEU A 9 -21.01 -17.99 25.03
C LEU A 9 -22.27 -17.83 24.18
N ALA A 10 -23.31 -17.20 24.73
CA ALA A 10 -24.55 -16.90 23.97
C ALA A 10 -24.28 -15.90 22.82
N SER A 11 -23.50 -14.84 23.07
CA SER A 11 -23.12 -13.85 22.03
C SER A 11 -22.26 -14.48 20.95
N GLN A 12 -21.33 -15.38 21.31
CA GLN A 12 -20.53 -16.14 20.34
C GLN A 12 -21.41 -17.01 19.42
N ALA A 13 -22.41 -17.68 19.99
CA ALA A 13 -23.33 -18.51 19.23
C ALA A 13 -24.21 -17.66 18.27
N ALA A 14 -24.48 -16.41 18.62
CA ALA A 14 -25.19 -15.44 17.78
C ALA A 14 -24.30 -14.72 16.73
N GLY A 15 -22.97 -14.99 16.73
CA GLY A 15 -22.02 -14.30 15.83
C GLY A 15 -21.60 -12.90 16.28
N ASP A 16 -22.07 -12.43 17.44
CA ASP A 16 -21.67 -11.14 18.03
C ASP A 16 -20.37 -11.29 18.82
N LEU A 17 -19.26 -11.34 18.08
CA LEU A 17 -17.94 -11.56 18.65
C LEU A 17 -17.48 -10.38 19.50
N LYS A 18 -17.88 -9.16 19.12
CA LYS A 18 -17.50 -7.95 19.88
C LYS A 18 -18.06 -7.98 21.29
N THR A 19 -19.37 -8.25 21.41
CA THR A 19 -20.02 -8.37 22.73
C THR A 19 -19.46 -9.55 23.51
N ALA A 20 -19.26 -10.69 22.87
CA ALA A 20 -18.67 -11.87 23.51
C ALA A 20 -17.28 -11.57 24.11
N PHE A 21 -16.42 -10.92 23.33
CA PHE A 21 -15.06 -10.58 23.74
C PHE A 21 -15.05 -9.60 24.93
N ASP A 22 -15.86 -8.56 24.88
CA ASP A 22 -16.01 -7.58 25.96
C ASP A 22 -16.51 -8.23 27.25
N LEU A 23 -17.51 -9.12 27.15
CA LEU A 23 -18.05 -9.85 28.30
C LEU A 23 -17.01 -10.76 28.97
N ASP A 24 -16.20 -11.47 28.18
CA ASP A 24 -15.12 -12.33 28.73
C ASP A 24 -14.05 -11.50 29.43
N ILE A 25 -13.68 -10.33 28.88
CA ILE A 25 -12.74 -9.42 29.56
C ILE A 25 -13.33 -8.90 30.88
N ARG A 26 -14.63 -8.54 30.92
CA ARG A 26 -15.31 -8.15 32.15
C ARG A 26 -15.34 -9.29 33.16
N GLY A 27 -15.53 -10.52 32.69
CA GLY A 27 -15.45 -11.73 33.53
C GLY A 27 -14.08 -11.89 34.19
N LEU A 28 -13.00 -11.74 33.41
CA LEU A 28 -11.63 -11.77 33.95
C LEU A 28 -11.33 -10.60 34.90
N LEU A 29 -11.80 -9.40 34.56
CA LEU A 29 -11.64 -8.23 35.44
C LEU A 29 -12.34 -8.42 36.78
N ALA A 30 -13.53 -9.02 36.83
CA ALA A 30 -14.25 -9.33 38.03
C ALA A 30 -13.54 -10.38 38.92
N MET A 31 -12.61 -11.13 38.33
CA MET A 31 -11.80 -12.13 39.06
C MET A 31 -10.40 -11.61 39.41
N ARG A 32 -10.07 -10.36 39.11
CA ARG A 32 -8.70 -9.81 39.27
C ARG A 32 -8.12 -10.00 40.68
N GLU A 33 -8.94 -9.86 41.73
CA GLU A 33 -8.51 -10.00 43.12
C GLU A 33 -8.28 -11.45 43.52
N TYR A 34 -8.83 -12.40 42.77
CA TYR A 34 -8.78 -13.84 43.04
C TYR A 34 -7.83 -14.60 42.12
N TRP A 35 -6.99 -13.92 41.35
CA TRP A 35 -6.17 -14.51 40.28
C TRP A 35 -5.11 -15.52 40.75
N GLY A 36 -4.88 -15.68 42.02
CA GLY A 36 -4.01 -16.72 42.60
C GLY A 36 -4.75 -17.90 43.23
N GLU A 37 -6.07 -17.86 43.26
CA GLU A 37 -6.91 -18.88 43.88
C GLU A 37 -7.50 -19.81 42.81
N SER A 38 -7.55 -21.12 43.15
CA SER A 38 -8.16 -22.10 42.23
C SER A 38 -9.67 -22.05 42.38
N ASP A 39 -10.27 -20.91 41.95
CA ASP A 39 -11.71 -20.75 42.01
C ASP A 39 -12.39 -21.62 40.94
N MET A 40 -12.97 -22.73 41.41
CA MET A 40 -13.81 -23.61 40.61
C MET A 40 -15.22 -23.04 40.56
N ALA A 41 -15.69 -22.75 39.39
CA ALA A 41 -17.07 -22.35 39.13
C ALA A 41 -17.82 -23.45 38.37
N ASP A 42 -19.11 -23.58 38.64
CA ASP A 42 -19.97 -24.45 37.85
C ASP A 42 -20.30 -23.71 36.51
N VAL A 43 -19.84 -24.27 35.41
CA VAL A 43 -20.17 -23.80 34.05
C VAL A 43 -20.89 -24.96 33.37
N GLN A 44 -22.19 -24.80 33.14
CA GLN A 44 -23.04 -25.82 32.52
C GLN A 44 -23.00 -27.19 33.23
N GLY A 45 -23.00 -27.19 34.55
CA GLY A 45 -23.00 -28.42 35.38
C GLY A 45 -21.62 -29.08 35.54
N LYS A 46 -20.52 -28.40 35.16
CA LYS A 46 -19.15 -28.87 35.33
C LYS A 46 -18.33 -27.89 36.13
N PRO A 47 -17.62 -28.34 37.19
CA PRO A 47 -16.68 -27.50 37.89
C PRO A 47 -15.43 -27.27 37.03
N VAL A 48 -15.15 -25.99 36.74
CA VAL A 48 -14.00 -25.58 35.93
C VAL A 48 -13.23 -24.41 36.56
N PRO A 49 -11.92 -24.31 36.39
CA PRO A 49 -11.15 -23.14 36.80
C PRO A 49 -11.54 -21.94 35.92
N LEU A 50 -12.45 -21.10 36.40
CA LEU A 50 -13.19 -20.12 35.62
C LEU A 50 -12.30 -19.13 34.88
N ALA A 51 -11.27 -18.57 35.54
CA ALA A 51 -10.35 -17.63 34.90
C ALA A 51 -9.61 -18.26 33.71
N ASN A 52 -9.11 -19.47 33.84
CA ASN A 52 -8.43 -20.19 32.74
C ASN A 52 -9.39 -20.53 31.62
N THR A 53 -10.65 -20.86 31.95
CA THR A 53 -11.68 -21.16 30.95
C THR A 53 -12.01 -19.91 30.12
N ILE A 54 -12.25 -18.77 30.78
CA ILE A 54 -12.53 -17.50 30.08
C ILE A 54 -11.33 -17.06 29.22
N PHE A 55 -10.10 -17.16 29.76
CA PHE A 55 -8.91 -16.81 28.98
C PHE A 55 -8.68 -17.76 27.79
N GLY A 56 -8.91 -19.05 28.01
CA GLY A 56 -8.88 -20.05 26.94
C GLY A 56 -9.89 -19.77 25.84
N ASP A 57 -11.09 -19.32 26.19
CA ASP A 57 -12.11 -18.90 25.22
C ASP A 57 -11.70 -17.67 24.43
N LEU A 58 -11.14 -16.64 25.07
CA LEU A 58 -10.58 -15.48 24.35
C LEU A 58 -9.51 -15.90 23.33
N GLN A 59 -8.62 -16.80 23.71
CA GLN A 59 -7.61 -17.34 22.78
C GLN A 59 -8.25 -18.13 21.64
N GLN A 60 -9.26 -18.95 21.94
CA GLN A 60 -9.97 -19.72 20.91
C GLN A 60 -10.76 -18.82 19.97
N ILE A 61 -11.43 -17.79 20.50
CA ILE A 61 -12.15 -16.80 19.68
C ILE A 61 -11.18 -16.19 18.67
N THR A 62 -10.08 -15.60 19.13
CA THR A 62 -9.13 -14.92 18.23
C THR A 62 -8.46 -15.91 17.26
N SER A 63 -8.04 -17.10 17.75
CA SER A 63 -7.39 -18.09 16.90
C SER A 63 -8.30 -18.75 15.85
N ASN A 64 -9.62 -18.69 16.03
CA ASN A 64 -10.60 -19.30 15.11
C ASN A 64 -11.24 -18.30 14.14
N VAL A 65 -10.97 -17.01 14.25
CA VAL A 65 -11.36 -16.03 13.22
C VAL A 65 -10.56 -16.29 11.95
N ARG A 66 -11.25 -16.32 10.83
CA ARG A 66 -10.66 -16.45 9.51
C ARG A 66 -11.11 -15.28 8.64
N PHE A 67 -10.15 -14.71 7.92
CA PHE A 67 -10.40 -13.69 6.91
C PHE A 67 -10.25 -14.28 5.51
N GLN A 68 -11.11 -13.84 4.62
CA GLN A 68 -10.94 -14.02 3.19
C GLN A 68 -10.83 -12.64 2.53
N ILE A 69 -9.94 -12.52 1.56
CA ILE A 69 -9.77 -11.30 0.77
C ILE A 69 -9.99 -11.68 -0.69
N LEU A 70 -10.89 -10.98 -1.36
CA LEU A 70 -11.18 -11.21 -2.78
C LEU A 70 -11.05 -9.90 -3.58
N PRO A 71 -10.37 -9.95 -4.72
CA PRO A 71 -9.58 -11.08 -5.24
C PRO A 71 -8.36 -11.37 -4.35
N GLU A 72 -7.81 -12.57 -4.41
CA GLU A 72 -6.64 -12.98 -3.58
C GLU A 72 -5.36 -12.17 -3.88
N ARG A 73 -5.29 -11.54 -5.06
CA ARG A 73 -4.24 -10.60 -5.47
C ARG A 73 -4.85 -9.27 -5.81
N CYS A 74 -4.26 -8.21 -5.33
CA CYS A 74 -4.64 -6.84 -5.63
C CYS A 74 -3.81 -6.35 -6.83
N GLU A 75 -4.35 -6.47 -8.04
CA GLU A 75 -3.69 -5.95 -9.24
C GLU A 75 -4.14 -4.50 -9.49
N LEU A 76 -3.19 -3.58 -9.47
CA LEU A 76 -3.37 -2.17 -9.79
C LEU A 76 -2.82 -1.93 -11.20
N THR A 77 -3.69 -1.55 -12.13
CA THR A 77 -3.37 -1.39 -13.55
C THR A 77 -3.75 -0.01 -14.05
N PHE A 78 -3.04 0.47 -15.06
CA PHE A 78 -3.28 1.79 -15.66
C PHE A 78 -4.71 1.96 -16.19
N ASP A 79 -5.28 0.94 -16.85
CA ASP A 79 -6.65 0.94 -17.37
C ASP A 79 -7.75 1.05 -16.30
N LYS A 80 -7.38 0.93 -15.03
CA LYS A 80 -8.24 1.06 -13.84
C LYS A 80 -7.77 2.16 -12.89
N ASP A 81 -7.08 3.17 -13.40
CA ASP A 81 -6.55 4.30 -12.63
C ASP A 81 -5.75 3.87 -11.38
N PHE A 82 -5.04 2.74 -11.47
CA PHE A 82 -4.31 2.11 -10.36
C PHE A 82 -5.16 1.96 -9.09
N ARG A 83 -6.44 1.63 -9.26
CA ARG A 83 -7.40 1.44 -8.16
C ARG A 83 -7.96 0.03 -8.20
N ARG A 84 -8.12 -0.57 -7.03
CA ARG A 84 -8.74 -1.89 -6.89
C ARG A 84 -9.62 -1.95 -5.65
N GLU A 85 -10.86 -2.31 -5.85
CA GLU A 85 -11.76 -2.65 -4.75
C GLU A 85 -11.48 -4.08 -4.28
N MET A 86 -11.34 -4.24 -2.97
CA MET A 86 -11.06 -5.50 -2.29
C MET A 86 -12.21 -5.80 -1.34
N LEU A 87 -12.85 -6.95 -1.53
CA LEU A 87 -13.87 -7.47 -0.62
C LEU A 87 -13.19 -8.29 0.48
N ILE A 88 -13.52 -8.00 1.71
CA ILE A 88 -13.00 -8.69 2.89
C ILE A 88 -14.19 -9.33 3.61
N SER A 89 -14.08 -10.61 3.92
CA SER A 89 -15.06 -11.31 4.75
C SER A 89 -14.39 -11.92 5.97
N ALA A 90 -15.14 -11.99 7.07
CA ALA A 90 -14.70 -12.51 8.34
C ALA A 90 -15.68 -13.56 8.86
N ALA A 91 -15.17 -14.71 9.29
CA ALA A 91 -15.97 -15.78 9.86
C ALA A 91 -15.27 -16.42 11.05
N LEU A 92 -16.04 -16.93 12.01
CA LEU A 92 -15.58 -17.79 13.09
C LEU A 92 -15.72 -19.26 12.66
N VAL A 93 -14.59 -19.97 12.62
CA VAL A 93 -14.58 -21.38 12.22
C VAL A 93 -14.43 -22.26 13.47
N ARG A 94 -15.44 -23.08 13.76
CA ARG A 94 -15.43 -24.02 14.91
C ARG A 94 -16.07 -25.34 14.53
N ASN A 95 -15.48 -26.45 14.95
CA ASN A 95 -16.04 -27.80 14.82
C ASN A 95 -16.54 -28.14 13.38
N GLY A 96 -15.82 -27.64 12.36
CA GLY A 96 -16.22 -27.85 10.95
C GLY A 96 -17.35 -26.95 10.44
N GLY A 97 -17.92 -26.08 11.30
CA GLY A 97 -18.86 -25.03 10.91
C GLY A 97 -18.19 -23.67 10.77
N SER A 98 -18.87 -22.78 10.04
CA SER A 98 -18.47 -21.38 9.85
C SER A 98 -19.64 -20.49 10.19
N THR A 99 -19.41 -19.45 11.01
CA THR A 99 -20.39 -18.42 11.35
C THR A 99 -19.84 -17.07 10.92
N GLU A 100 -20.58 -16.33 10.12
CA GLU A 100 -20.20 -15.00 9.67
C GLU A 100 -20.21 -14.00 10.83
N LEU A 101 -19.22 -13.11 10.85
CA LEU A 101 -18.99 -12.19 11.97
C LEU A 101 -19.47 -10.79 11.61
N ALA A 102 -20.67 -10.45 12.05
CA ALA A 102 -21.24 -9.12 11.88
C ALA A 102 -20.62 -8.11 12.84
N GLN A 103 -20.50 -6.85 12.39
CA GLN A 103 -20.01 -5.71 13.18
C GLN A 103 -18.60 -5.94 13.77
N LEU A 104 -17.81 -6.84 13.17
CA LEU A 104 -16.47 -7.13 13.61
C LEU A 104 -15.53 -5.98 13.24
N PRO A 105 -14.84 -5.34 14.20
CA PRO A 105 -13.90 -4.25 13.90
C PRO A 105 -12.59 -4.79 13.32
N LEU A 106 -12.20 -4.23 12.19
CA LEU A 106 -11.02 -4.60 11.42
C LEU A 106 -10.04 -3.44 11.28
N SER A 107 -8.77 -3.77 11.25
CA SER A 107 -7.69 -2.90 10.85
C SER A 107 -7.16 -3.38 9.50
N ILE A 108 -7.22 -2.51 8.49
CA ILE A 108 -6.79 -2.76 7.11
C ILE A 108 -5.61 -1.85 6.84
N VAL A 109 -4.49 -2.42 6.41
CA VAL A 109 -3.23 -1.69 6.28
C VAL A 109 -2.55 -2.03 4.96
N TYR A 110 -2.07 -1.01 4.26
CA TYR A 110 -1.23 -1.18 3.06
C TYR A 110 -0.26 0.00 2.88
N PRO A 111 0.85 -0.16 2.13
CA PRO A 111 1.78 0.92 1.85
C PRO A 111 1.18 1.90 0.84
N GLY A 112 0.85 3.11 1.25
CA GLY A 112 0.44 4.20 0.37
C GLY A 112 1.63 5.04 -0.12
N SER A 113 1.41 5.94 -1.06
CA SER A 113 2.46 6.79 -1.67
C SER A 113 3.17 7.70 -0.66
N THR A 114 2.48 8.16 0.36
CA THR A 114 3.03 9.04 1.42
C THR A 114 3.31 8.32 2.73
N GLY A 115 3.29 6.98 2.72
CA GLY A 115 3.48 6.15 3.90
C GLY A 115 2.39 5.11 4.10
N LYS A 116 2.33 4.54 5.29
CA LYS A 116 1.39 3.48 5.64
C LYS A 116 -0.05 4.01 5.73
N VAL A 117 -0.94 3.49 4.90
CA VAL A 117 -2.39 3.72 5.02
C VAL A 117 -2.96 2.74 6.03
N THR A 118 -3.77 3.23 6.96
CA THR A 118 -4.49 2.41 7.93
C THR A 118 -5.95 2.81 7.95
N GLU A 119 -6.82 1.87 7.60
CA GLU A 119 -8.27 2.04 7.68
C GLU A 119 -8.84 1.20 8.81
N LYS A 120 -9.76 1.79 9.57
CA LYS A 120 -10.55 1.11 10.59
C LYS A 120 -11.96 0.95 10.08
N LYS A 121 -12.43 -0.29 9.92
CA LYS A 121 -13.74 -0.61 9.39
C LYS A 121 -14.40 -1.71 10.21
N SER A 122 -15.70 -1.83 10.12
CA SER A 122 -16.43 -2.98 10.66
C SER A 122 -17.09 -3.77 9.53
N THR A 123 -17.27 -5.05 9.73
CA THR A 123 -18.05 -5.88 8.83
C THR A 123 -19.55 -5.54 8.93
N ASP A 124 -20.27 -5.77 7.85
CA ASP A 124 -21.73 -5.66 7.79
C ASP A 124 -22.42 -6.87 8.45
N THR A 125 -23.74 -7.00 8.25
CA THR A 125 -24.55 -8.11 8.77
C THR A 125 -24.22 -9.46 8.14
N GLU A 126 -23.54 -9.47 6.98
CA GLU A 126 -23.09 -10.67 6.27
C GLU A 126 -21.60 -10.96 6.52
N GLY A 127 -20.99 -10.30 7.51
CA GLY A 127 -19.60 -10.49 7.83
C GLY A 127 -18.62 -9.90 6.81
N ARG A 128 -19.03 -8.94 5.99
CA ARG A 128 -18.28 -8.38 4.87
C ARG A 128 -17.96 -6.90 5.05
N THR A 129 -16.86 -6.47 4.46
CA THR A 129 -16.51 -5.04 4.28
C THR A 129 -15.72 -4.87 3.01
N GLN A 130 -15.58 -3.64 2.54
CA GLN A 130 -14.82 -3.31 1.32
C GLN A 130 -13.78 -2.25 1.60
N THR A 131 -12.65 -2.33 0.89
CA THR A 131 -11.64 -1.28 0.86
C THR A 131 -11.16 -1.05 -0.55
N THR A 132 -10.76 0.18 -0.87
CA THR A 132 -10.16 0.52 -2.16
C THR A 132 -8.68 0.76 -1.98
N VAL A 133 -7.86 -0.14 -2.52
CA VAL A 133 -6.41 0.04 -2.57
C VAL A 133 -6.07 0.96 -3.74
N GLN A 134 -5.30 2.00 -3.47
CA GLN A 134 -4.86 2.99 -4.47
C GLN A 134 -3.61 3.72 -4.00
N ARG A 135 -2.90 4.38 -4.92
CA ARG A 135 -1.71 5.20 -4.63
C ARG A 135 -0.67 4.45 -3.80
N VAL A 136 -0.32 3.25 -4.27
CA VAL A 136 0.67 2.39 -3.60
C VAL A 136 2.09 2.86 -3.93
N GLN A 137 2.96 2.83 -2.94
CA GLN A 137 4.37 3.15 -3.10
C GLN A 137 5.07 2.09 -3.99
N LEU A 138 5.71 2.53 -5.09
CA LEU A 138 6.28 1.65 -6.12
C LEU A 138 7.58 0.96 -5.71
N ASP A 139 8.34 1.57 -4.83
CA ASP A 139 9.63 1.09 -4.32
C ASP A 139 9.49 0.22 -3.06
N ALA A 140 8.26 -0.02 -2.60
CA ALA A 140 8.00 -0.97 -1.53
C ALA A 140 8.35 -2.40 -1.97
N THR A 141 9.23 -3.05 -1.21
CA THR A 141 9.56 -4.46 -1.44
C THR A 141 8.36 -5.33 -1.06
N ALA A 142 7.77 -6.02 -2.04
CA ALA A 142 6.61 -6.90 -1.86
C ALA A 142 5.45 -6.22 -1.09
N PRO A 143 4.80 -5.20 -1.67
CA PRO A 143 3.70 -4.51 -1.00
C PRO A 143 2.53 -5.47 -0.78
N GLU A 144 1.94 -5.42 0.42
CA GLU A 144 0.83 -6.28 0.82
C GLU A 144 -0.29 -5.46 1.47
N LEU A 145 -1.52 -5.88 1.22
CA LEU A 145 -2.69 -5.52 1.99
C LEU A 145 -2.78 -6.48 3.18
N LEU A 146 -2.72 -5.94 4.40
CA LEU A 146 -2.85 -6.69 5.64
C LEU A 146 -4.20 -6.40 6.29
N VAL A 147 -4.95 -7.45 6.61
CA VAL A 147 -6.20 -7.39 7.37
C VAL A 147 -6.00 -8.08 8.71
N THR A 148 -6.34 -7.39 9.80
CA THR A 148 -6.29 -7.91 11.17
C THR A 148 -7.54 -7.50 11.94
N LEU A 149 -7.76 -8.08 13.13
CA LEU A 149 -8.70 -7.54 14.10
C LEU A 149 -8.24 -6.18 14.63
N ASP A 150 -9.15 -5.25 14.81
CA ASP A 150 -8.93 -4.07 15.64
C ASP A 150 -9.20 -4.41 17.09
N MET A 151 -8.18 -4.95 17.77
CA MET A 151 -8.29 -5.44 19.14
C MET A 151 -8.76 -4.35 20.12
N ASP A 152 -8.33 -3.10 19.91
CA ASP A 152 -8.74 -1.98 20.76
C ASP A 152 -10.23 -1.65 20.63
N ALA A 153 -10.80 -1.88 19.43
CA ALA A 153 -12.22 -1.63 19.17
C ALA A 153 -13.15 -2.78 19.59
N LEU A 154 -12.58 -3.96 19.90
CA LEU A 154 -13.33 -5.09 20.49
C LEU A 154 -13.71 -4.86 21.94
N VAL A 155 -13.03 -3.94 22.63
CA VAL A 155 -13.16 -3.73 24.06
C VAL A 155 -13.81 -2.38 24.35
N SER A 156 -14.70 -2.34 25.32
CA SER A 156 -15.34 -1.09 25.75
C SER A 156 -14.32 -0.16 26.42
N LYS A 157 -14.48 1.14 26.17
CA LYS A 157 -13.55 2.18 26.67
C LYS A 157 -13.66 2.46 28.18
N ASP A 158 -14.67 1.93 28.83
CA ASP A 158 -14.90 2.04 30.28
C ASP A 158 -14.04 1.04 31.09
N LEU A 159 -13.40 0.08 30.45
CA LEU A 159 -12.52 -0.88 31.11
C LEU A 159 -11.13 -0.30 31.39
N ASP A 160 -10.53 -0.71 32.51
CA ASP A 160 -9.20 -0.27 32.94
C ASP A 160 -8.12 -0.63 31.91
N PRO A 161 -7.50 0.35 31.22
CA PRO A 161 -6.48 0.07 30.21
C PRO A 161 -5.24 -0.66 30.77
N ALA A 162 -4.93 -0.49 32.06
CA ALA A 162 -3.79 -1.15 32.70
C ALA A 162 -4.00 -2.66 32.83
N PHE A 163 -5.25 -3.08 32.90
CA PHE A 163 -5.64 -4.49 32.88
C PHE A 163 -5.75 -5.03 31.45
N VAL A 164 -6.43 -4.27 30.57
CA VAL A 164 -6.80 -4.72 29.24
C VAL A 164 -5.57 -4.88 28.32
N ARG A 165 -4.65 -3.90 28.29
CA ARG A 165 -3.52 -3.92 27.35
C ARG A 165 -2.61 -5.15 27.46
N PRO A 166 -2.15 -5.57 28.66
CA PRO A 166 -1.36 -6.79 28.79
C PRO A 166 -2.12 -8.04 28.35
N LEU A 167 -3.44 -8.09 28.65
CA LEU A 167 -4.30 -9.19 28.26
C LEU A 167 -4.39 -9.28 26.71
N LEU A 168 -4.70 -8.18 26.03
CA LEU A 168 -4.77 -8.15 24.55
C LEU A 168 -3.43 -8.52 23.93
N ALA A 169 -2.32 -8.05 24.49
CA ALA A 169 -0.98 -8.34 23.99
C ALA A 169 -0.59 -9.83 24.11
N SER A 170 -1.26 -10.59 24.98
CA SER A 170 -1.04 -12.03 25.14
C SER A 170 -1.85 -12.89 24.16
N LEU A 171 -2.80 -12.31 23.43
CA LEU A 171 -3.65 -13.03 22.49
C LEU A 171 -3.00 -13.07 21.09
N THR A 172 -3.22 -14.18 20.39
CA THR A 172 -2.83 -14.28 18.99
C THR A 172 -3.85 -13.56 18.11
N VAL A 173 -3.41 -12.51 17.42
CA VAL A 173 -4.27 -11.75 16.51
C VAL A 173 -4.27 -12.42 15.14
N PRO A 174 -5.42 -12.86 14.62
CA PRO A 174 -5.51 -13.43 13.27
C PRO A 174 -5.21 -12.37 12.22
N GLU A 175 -4.52 -12.78 11.16
CA GLU A 175 -4.19 -11.92 10.05
C GLU A 175 -4.41 -12.61 8.71
N LYS A 176 -4.69 -11.83 7.68
CA LYS A 176 -4.70 -12.25 6.29
C LYS A 176 -4.01 -11.21 5.43
N ARG A 177 -3.22 -11.69 4.46
CA ARG A 177 -2.47 -10.84 3.53
C ARG A 177 -2.91 -11.10 2.11
N ALA A 178 -2.93 -10.05 1.29
CA ALA A 178 -3.05 -10.13 -0.15
C ALA A 178 -1.90 -9.35 -0.79
N VAL A 179 -1.22 -9.97 -1.74
CA VAL A 179 -0.12 -9.33 -2.48
C VAL A 179 -0.69 -8.21 -3.35
N ILE A 180 -0.04 -7.05 -3.32
CA ILE A 180 -0.35 -5.93 -4.22
C ILE A 180 0.65 -5.96 -5.37
N GLU A 181 0.14 -6.00 -6.60
CA GLU A 181 0.95 -5.97 -7.82
C GLU A 181 0.58 -4.72 -8.62
N VAL A 182 1.55 -3.83 -8.82
CA VAL A 182 1.37 -2.64 -9.65
C VAL A 182 1.92 -2.93 -11.04
N ARG A 183 1.07 -2.85 -12.06
CA ARG A 183 1.45 -3.07 -13.46
C ARG A 183 1.48 -1.75 -14.21
N MET A 184 2.68 -1.27 -14.49
CA MET A 184 2.91 -0.06 -15.23
C MET A 184 2.49 -0.19 -16.70
N PRO A 185 2.09 0.93 -17.35
CA PRO A 185 1.70 0.93 -18.75
C PRO A 185 2.88 0.63 -19.67
N ARG A 186 2.55 0.21 -20.90
CA ARG A 186 3.51 0.11 -22.01
C ARG A 186 3.74 1.49 -22.59
N VAL A 187 5.00 1.85 -22.83
CA VAL A 187 5.40 3.17 -23.26
C VAL A 187 6.07 3.12 -24.63
N TYR A 188 5.62 3.97 -25.55
CA TYR A 188 6.35 4.29 -26.75
C TYR A 188 7.15 5.57 -26.54
N LEU A 189 8.47 5.52 -26.71
CA LEU A 189 9.36 6.66 -26.53
C LEU A 189 9.65 7.31 -27.90
N GLN A 190 9.23 8.55 -28.05
CA GLN A 190 9.55 9.41 -29.18
C GLN A 190 10.61 10.43 -28.75
N ALA A 191 11.88 10.16 -29.05
CA ALA A 191 13.00 11.04 -28.68
C ALA A 191 13.49 11.85 -29.86
N GLY A 192 13.66 13.17 -29.66
CA GLY A 192 14.22 14.11 -30.61
C GLY A 192 15.33 14.94 -29.99
N GLU A 193 16.47 14.32 -29.65
CA GLU A 193 17.62 14.99 -29.03
C GLU A 193 18.65 15.45 -30.06
N LYS A 194 19.10 16.70 -29.93
CA LYS A 194 20.07 17.33 -30.82
C LYS A 194 21.18 18.00 -30.03
N ASN A 195 22.40 17.92 -30.53
CA ASN A 195 23.53 18.69 -30.03
C ASN A 195 23.92 19.71 -31.11
N PHE A 196 23.66 21.00 -30.86
CA PHE A 196 23.80 22.11 -31.81
C PHE A 196 23.09 21.82 -33.16
N GLY A 197 21.84 21.35 -33.09
CA GLY A 197 21.03 21.03 -34.27
C GLY A 197 21.32 19.68 -34.93
N VAL A 198 22.40 19.00 -34.55
CA VAL A 198 22.76 17.68 -35.06
C VAL A 198 22.09 16.59 -34.19
N ALA A 199 21.34 15.68 -34.84
CA ALA A 199 20.66 14.60 -34.14
C ALA A 199 21.66 13.69 -33.42
N MET A 200 21.33 13.31 -32.20
CA MET A 200 22.12 12.38 -31.38
C MET A 200 21.59 10.96 -31.59
N ALA A 201 22.42 10.07 -32.13
CA ALA A 201 22.03 8.69 -32.41
C ALA A 201 21.89 7.82 -31.15
N ASP A 202 22.74 8.07 -30.12
CA ASP A 202 22.81 7.28 -28.89
C ASP A 202 22.44 8.16 -27.68
N GLY A 203 21.25 8.69 -27.72
CA GLY A 203 20.61 9.67 -26.88
C GLY A 203 21.06 9.82 -25.43
N GLY A 204 21.31 11.07 -25.04
CA GLY A 204 21.71 11.43 -23.69
C GLY A 204 20.61 11.23 -22.66
N SER A 205 19.48 11.96 -22.77
CA SER A 205 18.40 11.94 -21.79
C SER A 205 17.43 10.78 -22.01
N ALA A 206 17.19 10.38 -23.26
CA ALA A 206 16.30 9.28 -23.62
C ALA A 206 16.72 7.95 -22.99
N LEU A 207 18.04 7.67 -22.98
CA LEU A 207 18.56 6.45 -22.34
C LEU A 207 18.31 6.46 -20.83
N VAL A 208 18.56 7.58 -20.17
CA VAL A 208 18.32 7.73 -18.72
C VAL A 208 16.83 7.53 -18.38
N LEU A 209 15.92 8.15 -19.16
CA LEU A 209 14.48 7.96 -18.99
C LEU A 209 14.10 6.49 -19.13
N LYS A 210 14.57 5.83 -20.21
CA LYS A 210 14.27 4.43 -20.47
C LYS A 210 14.77 3.51 -19.34
N GLU A 211 16.00 3.70 -18.87
CA GLU A 211 16.56 2.93 -17.77
C GLU A 211 15.76 3.11 -16.47
N GLU A 212 15.52 4.36 -16.08
CA GLU A 212 14.89 4.66 -14.80
C GLU A 212 13.41 4.26 -14.76
N LEU A 213 12.68 4.41 -15.85
CA LEU A 213 11.29 3.97 -15.94
C LEU A 213 11.20 2.43 -16.02
N THR A 214 12.13 1.77 -16.72
CA THR A 214 12.19 0.29 -16.75
C THR A 214 12.42 -0.29 -15.36
N LYS A 215 13.30 0.30 -14.54
CA LYS A 215 13.50 -0.10 -13.14
C LYS A 215 12.22 0.00 -12.30
N ARG A 216 11.29 0.86 -12.70
CA ARG A 216 9.99 1.08 -12.04
C ARG A 216 8.84 0.28 -12.67
N GLY A 217 9.17 -0.70 -13.52
CA GLY A 217 8.21 -1.64 -14.09
C GLY A 217 7.56 -1.23 -15.40
N PHE A 218 7.93 -0.07 -15.98
CA PHE A 218 7.47 0.30 -17.32
C PHE A 218 8.07 -0.61 -18.39
N ARG A 219 7.28 -0.90 -19.44
CA ARG A 219 7.73 -1.67 -20.60
C ARG A 219 7.74 -0.78 -21.81
N PHE A 220 8.91 -0.65 -22.45
CA PHE A 220 9.04 0.09 -23.69
C PHE A 220 8.71 -0.80 -24.89
N VAL A 221 7.93 -0.26 -25.83
CA VAL A 221 7.55 -0.91 -27.08
C VAL A 221 8.12 -0.16 -28.28
N GLU A 222 8.30 -0.86 -29.41
CA GLU A 222 8.89 -0.28 -30.61
C GLU A 222 7.88 0.45 -31.49
N LYS A 223 6.59 0.06 -31.39
CA LYS A 223 5.52 0.68 -32.18
C LYS A 223 4.55 1.43 -31.27
N GLU A 224 4.21 2.65 -31.66
CA GLU A 224 3.24 3.46 -30.93
C GLU A 224 1.89 2.75 -30.79
N SER A 225 1.46 1.99 -31.80
CA SER A 225 0.19 1.24 -31.78
C SER A 225 0.10 0.17 -30.67
N GLU A 226 1.24 -0.28 -30.15
CA GLU A 226 1.32 -1.30 -29.09
C GLU A 226 1.42 -0.70 -27.69
N SER A 227 1.57 0.63 -27.60
CA SER A 227 1.71 1.32 -26.31
C SER A 227 0.37 1.69 -25.70
N ASP A 228 0.38 1.92 -24.41
CA ASP A 228 -0.69 2.55 -23.65
C ASP A 228 -0.44 4.04 -23.51
N MET A 229 0.83 4.43 -23.40
CA MET A 229 1.30 5.79 -23.23
C MET A 229 2.35 6.16 -24.28
N VAL A 230 2.42 7.46 -24.59
CA VAL A 230 3.45 8.05 -25.46
C VAL A 230 4.29 9.02 -24.62
N LEU A 231 5.59 8.78 -24.57
CA LEU A 231 6.57 9.66 -23.95
C LEU A 231 7.33 10.41 -25.02
N ARG A 232 7.07 11.71 -25.15
CA ARG A 232 7.80 12.59 -26.06
C ARG A 232 8.90 13.30 -25.30
N LEU A 233 10.11 13.23 -25.83
CA LEU A 233 11.29 13.91 -25.31
C LEU A 233 11.90 14.74 -26.43
N THR A 234 12.09 16.02 -26.20
CA THR A 234 12.84 16.89 -27.11
C THR A 234 13.94 17.62 -26.36
N GLY A 235 15.09 17.74 -26.97
CA GLY A 235 16.21 18.46 -26.40
C GLY A 235 17.10 19.03 -27.52
N ASN A 236 17.60 20.26 -27.31
CA ASN A 236 18.61 20.84 -28.18
C ASN A 236 19.54 21.76 -27.41
N THR A 237 20.83 21.69 -27.72
CA THR A 237 21.82 22.58 -27.17
C THR A 237 22.04 23.81 -28.01
N ARG A 238 22.39 24.91 -27.37
CA ARG A 238 22.80 26.18 -28.00
C ARG A 238 24.09 26.70 -27.37
N GLU A 239 24.83 27.51 -28.11
CA GLU A 239 26.06 28.14 -27.61
C GLU A 239 25.78 29.15 -26.52
N GLY A 240 26.63 29.17 -25.49
CA GLY A 240 26.55 30.07 -24.36
C GLY A 240 27.73 31.03 -24.20
N GLY A 241 28.76 30.87 -25.02
CA GLY A 241 29.96 31.69 -24.98
C GLY A 241 31.23 30.96 -24.57
N GLU A 242 32.35 31.66 -24.67
CA GLU A 242 33.68 31.16 -24.34
C GLU A 242 34.35 32.06 -23.32
N ALA A 243 35.03 31.48 -22.36
CA ALA A 243 35.85 32.17 -21.36
C ALA A 243 37.01 31.29 -20.86
N ASN A 244 38.19 31.82 -20.84
CA ASN A 244 39.42 31.15 -20.35
C ASN A 244 39.68 29.79 -21.01
N GLY A 245 39.39 29.66 -22.31
CA GLY A 245 39.55 28.40 -23.05
C GLY A 245 38.47 27.35 -22.79
N PHE A 246 37.43 27.71 -22.08
CA PHE A 246 36.25 26.85 -21.87
C PHE A 246 35.03 27.37 -22.66
N HIS A 247 34.37 26.44 -23.31
CA HIS A 247 33.13 26.70 -24.03
C HIS A 247 31.92 26.34 -23.16
N THR A 248 30.90 27.19 -23.21
CA THR A 248 29.63 26.97 -22.51
C THR A 248 28.55 26.58 -23.51
N ALA A 249 27.77 25.57 -23.20
CA ALA A 249 26.54 25.21 -23.90
C ALA A 249 25.35 25.24 -22.94
N TYR A 250 24.18 25.54 -23.46
CA TYR A 250 22.91 25.46 -22.73
C TYR A 250 21.98 24.47 -23.43
N LEU A 251 21.44 23.54 -22.67
CA LEU A 251 20.43 22.58 -23.13
C LEU A 251 19.06 23.01 -22.65
N ASP A 252 18.11 23.02 -23.58
CA ASP A 252 16.69 23.13 -23.30
C ASP A 252 16.04 21.77 -23.52
N LEU A 253 15.38 21.22 -22.50
CA LEU A 253 14.79 19.89 -22.49
C LEU A 253 13.29 19.99 -22.19
N SER A 254 12.46 19.30 -22.99
CA SER A 254 11.02 19.22 -22.80
C SER A 254 10.56 17.77 -22.85
N ILE A 255 9.61 17.42 -21.98
CA ILE A 255 9.03 16.09 -21.83
C ILE A 255 7.52 16.23 -21.77
N ALA A 256 6.82 15.40 -22.53
CA ALA A 256 5.37 15.24 -22.45
C ALA A 256 5.03 13.74 -22.36
N PHE A 257 4.21 13.38 -21.42
CA PHE A 257 3.73 12.02 -21.21
C PHE A 257 2.21 12.01 -21.36
N SER A 258 1.69 11.33 -22.36
CA SER A 258 0.28 11.36 -22.72
C SER A 258 -0.28 9.96 -22.93
N GLU A 259 -1.57 9.79 -22.65
CA GLU A 259 -2.29 8.58 -23.00
C GLU A 259 -2.41 8.49 -24.54
N ARG A 260 -2.08 7.33 -25.11
CA ARG A 260 -2.09 7.16 -26.57
C ARG A 260 -3.49 7.23 -27.17
N ARG A 261 -4.52 6.73 -26.50
CA ARG A 261 -5.87 6.62 -27.06
C ARG A 261 -6.63 7.94 -27.03
N SER A 262 -6.62 8.61 -25.90
CA SER A 262 -7.32 9.89 -25.71
C SER A 262 -6.50 11.09 -26.18
N GLY A 263 -5.16 10.98 -26.12
CA GLY A 263 -4.24 12.08 -26.31
C GLY A 263 -4.09 12.99 -25.09
N ASP A 264 -4.75 12.64 -23.99
CA ASP A 264 -4.69 13.43 -22.76
C ASP A 264 -3.27 13.45 -22.19
N VAL A 265 -2.80 14.64 -21.88
CA VAL A 265 -1.47 14.85 -21.31
C VAL A 265 -1.56 14.61 -19.80
N VAL A 266 -0.89 13.53 -19.34
CA VAL A 266 -0.79 13.18 -17.92
C VAL A 266 0.30 14.01 -17.23
N TYR A 267 1.41 14.24 -17.93
CA TYR A 267 2.51 15.04 -17.44
C TYR A 267 3.15 15.84 -18.55
N GLU A 268 3.43 17.09 -18.26
CA GLU A 268 4.25 17.97 -19.12
C GLU A 268 5.23 18.72 -18.23
N GLY A 269 6.50 18.71 -18.63
CA GLY A 269 7.56 19.36 -17.90
C GLY A 269 8.84 19.47 -18.71
N GLY A 270 9.87 20.02 -18.10
CA GLY A 270 11.16 20.18 -18.73
C GLY A 270 12.08 21.06 -17.90
N LYS A 271 13.25 21.31 -18.45
CA LYS A 271 14.23 22.20 -17.85
C LYS A 271 14.94 23.00 -18.94
N GLN A 272 15.05 24.29 -18.73
CA GLN A 272 15.70 25.20 -19.67
C GLN A 272 17.06 25.62 -19.17
N SER A 273 17.96 25.92 -20.12
CA SER A 273 19.28 26.48 -19.87
C SER A 273 20.17 25.66 -18.93
N ILE A 274 20.08 24.32 -19.05
CA ILE A 274 20.99 23.42 -18.33
C ILE A 274 22.42 23.67 -18.86
N LYS A 275 23.30 24.13 -17.99
CA LYS A 275 24.64 24.59 -18.35
C LYS A 275 25.66 23.43 -18.39
N GLY A 276 26.27 23.22 -19.56
CA GLY A 276 27.48 22.41 -19.73
C GLY A 276 28.70 23.28 -20.01
N VAL A 277 29.87 22.87 -19.53
CA VAL A 277 31.14 23.60 -19.71
C VAL A 277 32.26 22.61 -20.01
N GLN A 278 32.94 22.77 -21.15
CA GLN A 278 34.03 21.88 -21.57
C GLN A 278 35.00 22.62 -22.49
N LEU A 279 36.03 21.91 -22.97
CA LEU A 279 37.12 22.43 -23.80
C LEU A 279 36.68 22.74 -25.25
N ASP A 280 35.52 22.28 -25.66
CA ASP A 280 34.88 22.60 -26.93
C ASP A 280 33.33 22.58 -26.77
N TYR A 281 32.64 23.17 -27.74
CA TYR A 281 31.17 23.25 -27.72
C TYR A 281 30.49 21.88 -27.74
N GLN A 282 30.99 20.92 -28.55
CA GLN A 282 30.40 19.60 -28.66
C GLN A 282 30.40 18.86 -27.34
N ARG A 283 31.56 18.89 -26.65
CA ARG A 283 31.69 18.30 -25.30
C ARG A 283 30.90 19.07 -24.24
N ALA A 284 30.81 20.41 -24.36
CA ALA A 284 29.99 21.21 -23.47
C ALA A 284 28.50 20.86 -23.60
N GLY A 285 28.01 20.62 -24.80
CA GLY A 285 26.67 20.11 -25.06
C GLY A 285 26.44 18.73 -24.40
N MET A 286 27.38 17.81 -24.55
CA MET A 286 27.30 16.48 -23.90
C MET A 286 27.31 16.56 -22.38
N ASP A 287 28.08 17.50 -21.79
CA ASP A 287 28.09 17.76 -20.34
C ASP A 287 26.72 18.29 -19.87
N ALA A 288 26.06 19.15 -20.65
CA ALA A 288 24.71 19.62 -20.36
C ALA A 288 23.69 18.46 -20.35
N TYR A 289 23.76 17.53 -21.31
CA TYR A 289 22.92 16.32 -21.31
C TYR A 289 23.19 15.40 -20.12
N LYS A 290 24.44 15.24 -19.71
CA LYS A 290 24.80 14.48 -18.52
C LYS A 290 24.18 15.06 -17.26
N LYS A 291 24.16 16.39 -17.11
CA LYS A 291 23.49 17.09 -16.00
C LYS A 291 21.98 16.96 -16.08
N ALA A 292 21.39 17.07 -17.29
CA ALA A 292 19.99 16.80 -17.51
C ALA A 292 19.58 15.41 -17.01
N GLY A 293 20.42 14.39 -17.23
CA GLY A 293 20.20 13.05 -16.69
C GLY A 293 20.11 12.99 -15.16
N GLN A 294 20.79 13.88 -14.44
CA GLN A 294 20.67 13.99 -12.97
C GLN A 294 19.35 14.66 -12.58
N ASP A 295 18.96 15.72 -13.28
CA ASP A 295 17.69 16.41 -13.05
C ASP A 295 16.49 15.51 -13.36
N LEU A 296 16.59 14.70 -14.42
CA LEU A 296 15.59 13.67 -14.73
C LEU A 296 15.36 12.72 -13.56
N ARG A 297 16.42 12.19 -12.96
CA ARG A 297 16.32 11.25 -11.83
C ARG A 297 15.75 11.88 -10.58
N LYS A 298 16.12 13.13 -10.29
CA LYS A 298 15.81 13.79 -9.00
C LYS A 298 14.47 14.52 -8.99
N GLU A 299 14.05 15.06 -10.11
CA GLU A 299 12.92 15.98 -10.19
C GLU A 299 11.83 15.50 -11.15
N ILE A 300 12.19 15.23 -12.42
CA ILE A 300 11.22 15.04 -13.48
C ILE A 300 10.53 13.67 -13.40
N ILE A 301 11.30 12.59 -13.21
CA ILE A 301 10.74 11.23 -13.11
C ILE A 301 9.85 11.07 -11.87
N PRO A 302 10.24 11.53 -10.67
CA PRO A 302 9.32 11.55 -9.55
C PRO A 302 8.03 12.29 -9.82
N ALA A 303 8.08 13.50 -10.37
CA ALA A 303 6.88 14.28 -10.70
C ALA A 303 5.99 13.62 -11.77
N LEU A 304 6.60 12.94 -12.76
CA LEU A 304 5.86 12.16 -13.76
C LEU A 304 5.13 10.99 -13.12
N LEU A 305 5.78 10.28 -12.19
CA LEU A 305 5.16 9.16 -11.47
C LEU A 305 4.04 9.62 -10.55
N ASP A 306 4.22 10.74 -9.85
CA ASP A 306 3.20 11.33 -8.98
C ASP A 306 1.96 11.78 -9.77
N ALA A 307 2.14 12.21 -11.03
CA ALA A 307 1.04 12.58 -11.89
C ALA A 307 0.31 11.37 -12.50
N LEU A 308 0.99 10.23 -12.62
CA LEU A 308 0.43 9.00 -13.20
C LEU A 308 -0.36 8.17 -12.16
N LEU A 309 0.08 8.16 -10.91
CA LEU A 309 -0.42 7.31 -9.82
C LEU A 309 -1.35 8.05 -8.86
#